data_253799cd007dde61403122ed7e7add65
#
_entry.id   253799cd007dde61403122ed7e7add65
#
_cell.length_a   1.000
_cell.length_b   1.000
_cell.length_c   1.000
_cell.angle_alpha   90.00
_cell.angle_beta   90.00
_cell.angle_gamma   90.00
#
_symmetry.space_group_name_H-M   'P 1'
#
loop_
_entity.id
_entity.type
_entity.pdbx_description
1 polymer ?
#
loop_
_entity_poly.entity_id
_entity_poly.type
_entity_poly.pdbx_seq_one_letter_code
_entity_poly.pdbx_strand_id
1 'polypeptide(L)'
;MAGKHILIVDDDTAFVKLYALFLKNSGLTISAVYSAGEALGAIEEFSPDLVVLDVMMEHFDSGFTASKSIKEKHPGLPIILMTAIGEETGMDFQPKDDSERELMHADAFLNKEASPEELLRKINEILS
;
A
#
# COMPACT_ATOMS: atom_id res chain seq x y z
N MET A 1 1.09 2.36 18.38
CA MET A 1 0.68 1.62 17.17
C MET A 1 0.81 0.12 17.29
N ALA A 2 1.34 -0.37 18.40
CA ALA A 2 1.45 -1.82 18.61
C ALA A 2 0.07 -2.48 18.47
N GLY A 3 0.05 -3.62 17.83
CA GLY A 3 -1.19 -4.38 17.63
C GLY A 3 -1.97 -4.04 16.37
N LYS A 4 -1.60 -2.97 15.66
CA LYS A 4 -2.27 -2.67 14.39
C LYS A 4 -1.83 -3.67 13.33
N HIS A 5 -2.75 -4.01 12.44
CA HIS A 5 -2.52 -5.01 11.39
C HIS A 5 -2.41 -4.33 10.03
N ILE A 6 -1.29 -4.56 9.36
CA ILE A 6 -1.00 -4.00 8.05
C ILE A 6 -0.97 -5.12 7.03
N LEU A 7 -1.69 -4.95 5.93
CA LEU A 7 -1.64 -5.88 4.80
C LEU A 7 -0.76 -5.27 3.71
N ILE A 8 0.24 -6.02 3.28
CA ILE A 8 1.12 -5.62 2.16
C ILE A 8 0.71 -6.41 0.92
N VAL A 9 0.44 -5.71 -0.17
CA VAL A 9 0.07 -6.32 -1.46
C VAL A 9 1.12 -5.93 -2.48
N ASP A 10 2.01 -6.86 -2.80
CA ASP A 10 3.15 -6.60 -3.70
C ASP A 10 3.70 -7.94 -4.19
N ASP A 11 3.97 -8.06 -5.49
CA ASP A 11 4.52 -9.28 -6.07
C ASP A 11 6.04 -9.41 -5.92
N ASP A 12 6.71 -8.35 -5.44
CA ASP A 12 8.13 -8.39 -5.17
C ASP A 12 8.38 -8.98 -3.79
N THR A 13 8.70 -10.28 -3.75
CA THR A 13 8.85 -10.99 -2.49
C THR A 13 10.02 -10.47 -1.64
N ALA A 14 11.09 -9.99 -2.26
CA ALA A 14 12.22 -9.42 -1.52
C ALA A 14 11.83 -8.13 -0.82
N PHE A 15 11.08 -7.28 -1.51
CA PHE A 15 10.54 -6.05 -0.93
C PHE A 15 9.64 -6.37 0.26
N VAL A 16 8.72 -7.32 0.08
CA VAL A 16 7.79 -7.70 1.14
C VAL A 16 8.54 -8.21 2.36
N LYS A 17 9.53 -9.08 2.18
CA LYS A 17 10.29 -9.63 3.31
C LYS A 17 11.01 -8.55 4.10
N LEU A 18 11.65 -7.61 3.39
CA LEU A 18 12.40 -6.54 4.04
C LEU A 18 11.48 -5.63 4.84
N TYR A 19 10.41 -5.17 4.22
CA TYR A 19 9.50 -4.21 4.85
C TYR A 19 8.68 -4.87 5.94
N ALA A 20 8.24 -6.12 5.73
CA ALA A 20 7.51 -6.85 6.75
C ALA A 20 8.36 -7.06 8.01
N LEU A 21 9.62 -7.42 7.83
CA LEU A 21 10.52 -7.63 8.97
C LEU A 21 10.67 -6.35 9.78
N PHE A 22 10.94 -5.24 9.11
CA PHE A 22 11.09 -3.96 9.79
C PHE A 22 9.82 -3.56 10.54
N LEU A 23 8.67 -3.67 9.89
CA LEU A 23 7.41 -3.26 10.50
C LEU A 23 7.02 -4.18 11.66
N LYS A 24 7.26 -5.48 11.55
CA LYS A 24 7.02 -6.41 12.66
C LYS A 24 7.87 -6.04 13.87
N ASN A 25 9.13 -5.69 13.63
CA ASN A 25 10.02 -5.29 14.72
C ASN A 25 9.59 -3.97 15.36
N SER A 26 8.75 -3.23 14.68
CA SER A 26 8.19 -1.98 15.22
C SER A 26 6.87 -2.19 15.99
N GLY A 27 6.45 -3.44 16.15
CA GLY A 27 5.27 -3.77 16.94
C GLY A 27 4.00 -3.96 16.13
N LEU A 28 4.09 -3.94 14.80
CA LEU A 28 2.92 -4.14 13.94
C LEU A 28 2.75 -5.61 13.58
N THR A 29 1.49 -6.01 13.35
CA THR A 29 1.18 -7.31 12.78
C THR A 29 1.13 -7.17 11.27
N ILE A 30 1.80 -8.04 10.53
CA ILE A 30 1.91 -7.94 9.08
C ILE A 30 1.38 -9.20 8.41
N SER A 31 0.52 -9.01 7.42
CA SER A 31 0.13 -10.06 6.48
C SER A 31 0.52 -9.60 5.08
N ALA A 32 0.72 -10.53 4.18
CA ALA A 32 1.12 -10.20 2.83
C ALA A 32 0.43 -11.11 1.82
N VAL A 33 0.06 -10.52 0.69
CA VAL A 33 -0.35 -11.27 -0.49
C VAL A 33 0.43 -10.72 -1.68
N TYR A 34 0.51 -11.50 -2.73
CA TYR A 34 1.45 -11.22 -3.81
C TYR A 34 0.79 -10.89 -5.15
N SER A 35 -0.51 -10.66 -5.12
CA SER A 35 -1.25 -10.25 -6.31
C SER A 35 -2.44 -9.37 -5.94
N ALA A 36 -2.86 -8.55 -6.90
CA ALA A 36 -4.05 -7.70 -6.72
C ALA A 36 -5.30 -8.56 -6.55
N GLY A 37 -5.36 -9.70 -7.23
CA GLY A 37 -6.52 -10.59 -7.13
C GLY A 37 -6.73 -11.19 -5.76
N GLU A 38 -5.67 -11.29 -4.96
CA GLU A 38 -5.76 -11.83 -3.61
C GLU A 38 -6.14 -10.78 -2.57
N ALA A 39 -6.06 -9.50 -2.94
CA ALA A 39 -6.17 -8.42 -1.95
C ALA A 39 -7.52 -8.38 -1.23
N LEU A 40 -8.62 -8.45 -1.97
CA LEU A 40 -9.95 -8.36 -1.34
C LEU A 40 -10.21 -9.53 -0.40
N GLY A 41 -9.84 -10.74 -0.81
CA GLY A 41 -9.98 -11.91 0.04
C GLY A 41 -9.18 -11.79 1.33
N ALA A 42 -7.96 -11.29 1.22
CA ALA A 42 -7.10 -11.08 2.38
C ALA A 42 -7.67 -10.02 3.33
N ILE A 43 -8.24 -8.95 2.79
CA ILE A 43 -8.87 -7.91 3.61
C ILE A 43 -10.03 -8.49 4.41
N GLU A 44 -10.86 -9.31 3.78
CA GLU A 44 -11.99 -9.94 4.45
C GLU A 44 -11.53 -10.96 5.51
N GLU A 45 -10.45 -11.69 5.22
CA GLU A 45 -9.94 -12.70 6.14
C GLU A 45 -9.23 -12.08 7.34
N PHE A 46 -8.35 -11.09 7.10
CA PHE A 46 -7.48 -10.56 8.13
C PHE A 46 -7.96 -9.27 8.78
N SER A 47 -8.92 -8.57 8.17
CA SER A 47 -9.42 -7.28 8.66
C SER A 47 -8.29 -6.31 9.04
N PRO A 48 -7.41 -5.97 8.09
CA PRO A 48 -6.29 -5.09 8.42
C PRO A 48 -6.76 -3.67 8.72
N ASP A 49 -5.90 -2.94 9.43
CA ASP A 49 -6.16 -1.54 9.73
C ASP A 49 -5.70 -0.61 8.62
N LEU A 50 -4.82 -1.10 7.74
CA LEU A 50 -4.28 -0.33 6.62
C LEU A 50 -3.72 -1.29 5.58
N VAL A 51 -3.78 -0.89 4.31
CA VAL A 51 -3.22 -1.67 3.20
C VAL A 51 -2.10 -0.87 2.54
N VAL A 52 -0.95 -1.52 2.34
CA VAL A 52 0.15 -1.00 1.53
C VAL A 52 0.10 -1.73 0.20
N LEU A 53 -0.08 -1.01 -0.89
CA LEU A 53 -0.42 -1.58 -2.17
C LEU A 53 0.53 -1.09 -3.25
N ASP A 54 1.19 -2.02 -3.95
CA ASP A 54 2.06 -1.69 -5.07
C ASP A 54 1.20 -1.32 -6.29
N VAL A 55 1.53 -0.22 -6.94
CA VAL A 55 0.83 0.23 -8.14
C VAL A 55 1.08 -0.70 -9.31
N MET A 56 2.31 -1.18 -9.44
CA MET A 56 2.71 -2.00 -10.59
C MET A 56 2.98 -3.44 -10.18
N MET A 57 1.96 -4.27 -10.24
CA MET A 57 2.10 -5.70 -9.96
C MET A 57 2.03 -6.50 -11.24
N GLU A 58 0.91 -7.15 -11.50
CA GLU A 58 0.74 -8.00 -12.69
C GLU A 58 0.64 -7.17 -13.97
N HIS A 59 0.05 -6.00 -13.87
CA HIS A 59 -0.12 -5.04 -14.95
C HIS A 59 0.22 -3.66 -14.44
N PHE A 60 0.45 -2.74 -15.36
CA PHE A 60 0.87 -1.38 -15.03
C PHE A 60 -0.06 -0.69 -14.02
N ASP A 61 -1.35 -0.91 -14.12
CA ASP A 61 -2.34 -0.21 -13.30
C ASP A 61 -3.03 -1.10 -12.25
N SER A 62 -2.47 -2.29 -11.96
CA SER A 62 -3.11 -3.23 -11.03
C SER A 62 -3.39 -2.62 -9.67
N GLY A 63 -2.44 -1.82 -9.15
CA GLY A 63 -2.61 -1.19 -7.84
C GLY A 63 -3.74 -0.17 -7.83
N PHE A 64 -3.89 0.60 -8.90
CA PHE A 64 -4.97 1.58 -8.99
C PHE A 64 -6.33 0.89 -9.07
N THR A 65 -6.43 -0.16 -9.87
CA THR A 65 -7.66 -0.93 -9.99
C THR A 65 -8.02 -1.59 -8.68
N ALA A 66 -7.04 -2.18 -8.01
CA ALA A 66 -7.25 -2.82 -6.71
C ALA A 66 -7.69 -1.79 -5.66
N SER A 67 -7.04 -0.62 -5.63
CA SER A 67 -7.39 0.44 -4.70
C SER A 67 -8.85 0.86 -4.87
N LYS A 68 -9.29 1.04 -6.11
CA LYS A 68 -10.68 1.39 -6.39
C LYS A 68 -11.64 0.32 -5.86
N SER A 69 -11.35 -0.94 -6.16
CA SER A 69 -12.21 -2.05 -5.70
C SER A 69 -12.26 -2.14 -4.19
N ILE A 70 -11.12 -1.93 -3.52
CA ILE A 70 -11.06 -1.96 -2.06
C ILE A 70 -11.89 -0.83 -1.49
N LYS A 71 -11.77 0.39 -2.01
CA LYS A 71 -12.52 1.54 -1.51
C LYS A 71 -14.01 1.41 -1.74
N GLU A 72 -14.44 0.74 -2.80
CA GLU A 72 -15.86 0.51 -3.03
C GLU A 72 -16.47 -0.39 -1.97
N LYS A 73 -15.74 -1.40 -1.52
CA LYS A 73 -16.22 -2.33 -0.50
C LYS A 73 -15.88 -1.90 0.93
N HIS A 74 -14.75 -1.22 1.10
CA HIS A 74 -14.23 -0.83 2.40
C HIS A 74 -13.81 0.64 2.38
N PRO A 75 -14.77 1.57 2.28
CA PRO A 75 -14.45 2.99 2.08
C PRO A 75 -13.66 3.61 3.24
N GLY A 76 -13.74 3.03 4.43
CA GLY A 76 -13.00 3.54 5.59
C GLY A 76 -11.61 2.95 5.75
N LEU A 77 -11.20 2.02 4.89
CA LEU A 77 -9.91 1.36 5.03
C LEU A 77 -8.81 2.21 4.37
N PRO A 78 -7.81 2.69 5.15
CA PRO A 78 -6.73 3.48 4.56
C PRO A 78 -5.85 2.67 3.62
N ILE A 79 -5.45 3.28 2.51
CA ILE A 79 -4.56 2.66 1.53
C ILE A 79 -3.38 3.58 1.26
N ILE A 80 -2.16 3.02 1.35
CA ILE A 80 -0.94 3.68 0.89
C ILE A 80 -0.54 3.01 -0.43
N LEU A 81 -0.46 3.78 -1.50
CA LEU A 81 0.04 3.27 -2.77
C LEU A 81 1.54 3.50 -2.85
N MET A 82 2.28 2.43 -3.18
CA MET A 82 3.71 2.50 -3.42
C MET A 82 3.93 2.57 -4.92
N THR A 83 4.63 3.59 -5.37
CA THR A 83 4.83 3.83 -6.80
C THR A 83 6.29 3.69 -7.16
N ALA A 84 6.59 2.94 -8.21
CA ALA A 84 7.95 2.77 -8.69
C ALA A 84 8.28 3.88 -9.70
N ILE A 85 8.13 5.12 -9.26
CA ILE A 85 8.40 6.26 -10.10
C ILE A 85 9.90 6.52 -10.09
N GLY A 86 10.50 6.44 -11.25
CA GLY A 86 11.90 6.76 -11.38
C GLY A 86 12.10 7.83 -12.43
N GLU A 87 13.20 8.50 -12.35
CA GLU A 87 13.61 9.43 -13.40
C GLU A 87 13.69 8.73 -14.74
N GLU A 88 13.97 7.44 -14.70
CA GLU A 88 14.11 6.60 -15.87
C GLU A 88 12.85 6.49 -16.69
N THR A 89 11.70 6.53 -16.04
CA THR A 89 10.42 6.39 -16.73
C THR A 89 9.86 7.72 -17.21
N GLY A 90 10.31 8.81 -16.62
CA GLY A 90 9.79 10.14 -16.91
C GLY A 90 8.35 10.32 -16.46
N MET A 91 7.81 9.39 -15.70
CA MET A 91 6.43 9.43 -15.25
C MET A 91 6.37 9.78 -13.78
N ASP A 92 5.40 10.59 -13.41
CA ASP A 92 5.15 10.95 -12.02
C ASP A 92 3.73 10.53 -11.66
N PHE A 93 3.60 9.50 -10.84
CA PHE A 93 2.29 9.01 -10.41
C PHE A 93 1.79 9.72 -9.15
N GLN A 94 2.59 10.63 -8.58
CA GLN A 94 2.13 11.38 -7.42
C GLN A 94 0.98 12.29 -7.83
N PRO A 95 -0.10 12.33 -7.05
CA PRO A 95 -1.21 13.21 -7.40
C PRO A 95 -0.79 14.67 -7.25
N LYS A 96 -1.15 15.47 -8.23
CA LYS A 96 -0.81 16.88 -8.25
C LYS A 96 -1.82 17.72 -7.51
N ASP A 97 -3.04 17.20 -7.37
CA ASP A 97 -4.12 17.87 -6.66
C ASP A 97 -5.09 16.84 -6.08
N ASP A 98 -6.09 17.32 -5.37
CA ASP A 98 -7.07 16.47 -4.70
C ASP A 98 -7.91 15.66 -5.69
N SER A 99 -8.16 16.21 -6.88
CA SER A 99 -8.93 15.48 -7.89
C SER A 99 -8.20 14.25 -8.39
N GLU A 100 -6.89 14.38 -8.62
CA GLU A 100 -6.08 13.22 -9.02
C GLU A 100 -6.00 12.20 -7.90
N ARG A 101 -5.91 12.67 -6.66
CA ARG A 101 -5.86 11.78 -5.50
C ARG A 101 -7.15 10.97 -5.38
N GLU A 102 -8.29 11.60 -5.61
CA GLU A 102 -9.57 10.89 -5.62
C GLU A 102 -9.63 9.83 -6.70
N LEU A 103 -9.13 10.16 -7.90
CA LEU A 103 -9.13 9.21 -9.01
C LEU A 103 -8.29 7.99 -8.69
N MET A 104 -7.23 8.15 -7.93
CA MET A 104 -6.35 7.05 -7.56
C MET A 104 -6.86 6.24 -6.38
N HIS A 105 -7.88 6.74 -5.69
CA HIS A 105 -8.55 6.03 -4.59
C HIS A 105 -7.59 5.55 -3.50
N ALA A 106 -6.73 6.47 -3.04
CA ALA A 106 -5.78 6.16 -1.99
C ALA A 106 -5.66 7.31 -1.01
N ASP A 107 -5.20 6.99 0.20
CA ASP A 107 -5.05 7.97 1.27
C ASP A 107 -3.66 8.60 1.26
N ALA A 108 -2.68 7.89 0.72
CA ALA A 108 -1.32 8.39 0.65
C ALA A 108 -0.55 7.70 -0.48
N PHE A 109 0.53 8.34 -0.90
CA PHE A 109 1.42 7.83 -1.93
C PHE A 109 2.85 7.89 -1.43
N LEU A 110 3.63 6.86 -1.69
CA LEU A 110 5.05 6.84 -1.41
C LEU A 110 5.79 6.27 -2.60
N ASN A 111 7.01 6.77 -2.82
CA ASN A 111 7.90 6.17 -3.80
C ASN A 111 8.33 4.79 -3.28
N LYS A 112 8.36 3.80 -4.15
CA LYS A 112 8.76 2.45 -3.77
C LYS A 112 10.21 2.37 -3.28
N GLU A 113 11.00 3.39 -3.55
CA GLU A 113 12.37 3.50 -3.04
C GLU A 113 12.42 4.09 -1.63
N ALA A 114 11.28 4.52 -1.08
CA ALA A 114 11.24 5.04 0.28
C ALA A 114 11.73 3.98 1.26
N SER A 115 12.41 4.44 2.31
CA SER A 115 12.92 3.51 3.32
C SER A 115 11.78 2.91 4.14
N PRO A 116 12.03 1.76 4.80
CA PRO A 116 11.03 1.22 5.72
C PRO A 116 10.64 2.21 6.82
N GLU A 117 11.56 3.04 7.27
CA GLU A 117 11.29 4.08 8.26
C GLU A 117 10.30 5.12 7.76
N GLU A 118 10.42 5.49 6.49
CA GLU A 118 9.48 6.44 5.88
C GLU A 118 8.09 5.84 5.78
N LEU A 119 8.01 4.57 5.40
CA LEU A 119 6.73 3.87 5.35
C LEU A 119 6.11 3.80 6.73
N LEU A 120 6.89 3.46 7.75
CA LEU A 120 6.39 3.42 9.12
C LEU A 120 5.86 4.78 9.56
N ARG A 121 6.58 5.84 9.25
CA ARG A 121 6.14 7.21 9.58
C ARG A 121 4.79 7.51 8.95
N LYS A 122 4.62 7.16 7.67
CA LYS A 122 3.37 7.40 6.97
C LYS A 122 2.22 6.58 7.56
N ILE A 123 2.49 5.34 7.92
CA ILE A 123 1.49 4.48 8.58
C ILE A 123 1.04 5.13 9.89
N ASN A 124 2.00 5.59 10.69
CA ASN A 124 1.69 6.22 11.96
C ASN A 124 0.88 7.50 11.79
N GLU A 125 1.19 8.31 10.78
CA GLU A 125 0.45 9.53 10.49
C GLU A 125 -1.02 9.22 10.17
N ILE A 126 -1.27 8.17 9.42
CA ILE A 126 -2.62 7.82 9.00
C ILE A 126 -3.42 7.18 10.12
N LEU A 127 -2.79 6.34 10.92
CA LEU A 127 -3.48 5.56 11.95
C LEU A 127 -3.53 6.22 13.32
N SER A 128 -2.81 7.31 13.51
CA SER A 128 -2.84 7.97 14.82
C SER A 128 -4.02 8.91 15.01
#